data_840c3f8fd0833978139ff2bb96889ff7
#
_entry.id   840c3f8fd0833978139ff2bb96889ff7
#
_cell.length_a   1.000
_cell.length_b   1.000
_cell.length_c   1.000
_cell.angle_alpha   90.00
_cell.angle_beta   90.00
_cell.angle_gamma   90.00
#
_symmetry.space_group_name_H-M   'P 1'
#
loop_
_entity.id
_entity.type
_entity.pdbx_description
1 polymer ?
#
loop_
_entity_poly.entity_id
_entity_poly.type
_entity_poly.pdbx_seq_one_letter_code
_entity_poly.pdbx_strand_id
1 'polypeptide(L)'
;GRWQDAMTLDFAEPQNGFDSPCRFGYESDYLVSHYDQVETLFAKAVSARVPLNWEQGALKQAPAFLYDIAPAGDAKRFLMARIGQDKPAGIREDLFLLARSTPAPVGHMRVKEALQTESGRRAIGFERKEVVGRDNRFLEYAYEEGAAIGGATGAGGEAPKLLLAQSREGLLYPDAVLADEQVIQHWFVKFSRN
;
A
#
# COMPACT_ATOMS: atom_id res chain seq x y z
N GLY A 1 -7.90 -2.15 -16.04
CA GLY A 1 -8.10 -3.42 -15.31
C GLY A 1 -9.09 -3.24 -14.17
N ARG A 2 -9.56 -4.32 -13.60
CA ARG A 2 -10.46 -4.30 -12.43
C ARG A 2 -9.72 -4.90 -11.22
N TRP A 3 -9.78 -4.25 -10.08
CA TRP A 3 -9.26 -4.79 -8.82
C TRP A 3 -10.10 -5.99 -8.37
N GLN A 4 -9.42 -7.00 -7.82
CA GLN A 4 -10.02 -8.23 -7.33
C GLN A 4 -9.51 -8.51 -5.92
N ASP A 5 -10.37 -9.04 -5.07
CA ASP A 5 -9.96 -9.58 -3.77
C ASP A 5 -9.16 -10.86 -4.05
N ALA A 6 -7.86 -10.82 -3.79
CA ALA A 6 -6.96 -11.90 -4.14
C ALA A 6 -6.61 -12.82 -2.97
N MET A 7 -6.36 -12.23 -1.81
CA MET A 7 -5.84 -12.96 -0.64
C MET A 7 -6.30 -12.32 0.66
N THR A 8 -6.56 -13.16 1.64
CA THR A 8 -6.78 -12.76 3.03
C THR A 8 -5.61 -13.20 3.91
N LEU A 9 -5.22 -12.34 4.85
CA LEU A 9 -4.22 -12.61 5.88
C LEU A 9 -4.85 -12.45 7.26
N ASP A 10 -4.61 -13.42 8.15
CA ASP A 10 -5.09 -13.42 9.51
C ASP A 10 -3.91 -13.50 10.49
N PHE A 11 -3.80 -12.52 11.38
CA PHE A 11 -2.74 -12.43 12.38
C PHE A 11 -3.27 -12.89 13.72
N ALA A 12 -2.72 -13.99 14.24
CA ALA A 12 -3.17 -14.60 15.49
C ALA A 12 -2.94 -13.70 16.71
N GLU A 13 -1.89 -12.88 16.68
CA GLU A 13 -1.45 -12.01 17.78
C GLU A 13 -1.17 -10.59 17.29
N PRO A 14 -2.22 -9.79 16.97
CA PRO A 14 -2.05 -8.46 16.34
C PRO A 14 -1.18 -7.48 17.17
N GLN A 15 -1.08 -7.68 18.47
CA GLN A 15 -0.21 -6.92 19.37
C GLN A 15 1.29 -7.13 19.06
N ASN A 16 1.64 -8.24 18.42
CA ASN A 16 3.00 -8.54 17.98
C ASN A 16 3.27 -8.04 16.54
N GLY A 17 2.25 -7.50 15.87
CA GLY A 17 2.38 -6.94 14.53
C GLY A 17 2.90 -7.95 13.52
N PHE A 18 3.90 -7.58 12.75
CA PHE A 18 4.51 -8.45 11.74
C PHE A 18 5.29 -9.64 12.32
N ASP A 19 5.60 -9.64 13.61
CA ASP A 19 6.18 -10.81 14.29
C ASP A 19 5.11 -11.83 14.75
N SER A 20 3.83 -11.52 14.52
CA SER A 20 2.71 -12.43 14.82
C SER A 20 2.68 -13.61 13.86
N PRO A 21 2.34 -14.81 14.32
CA PRO A 21 1.94 -15.89 13.44
C PRO A 21 0.82 -15.43 12.51
N CYS A 22 0.97 -15.77 11.21
CA CYS A 22 0.05 -15.33 10.18
C CYS A 22 -0.47 -16.53 9.38
N ARG A 23 -1.79 -16.62 9.23
CA ARG A 23 -2.43 -17.52 8.27
C ARG A 23 -2.78 -16.70 7.03
N PHE A 24 -2.74 -17.35 5.88
CA PHE A 24 -3.11 -16.72 4.62
C PHE A 24 -3.78 -17.72 3.68
N GLY A 25 -4.62 -17.22 2.81
CA GLY A 25 -5.26 -18.02 1.77
C GLY A 25 -5.71 -17.14 0.63
N TYR A 26 -5.65 -17.67 -0.58
CA TYR A 26 -6.23 -17.00 -1.73
C TYR A 26 -7.75 -17.13 -1.70
N GLU A 27 -8.44 -16.09 -2.16
CA GLU A 27 -9.88 -16.09 -2.31
C GLU A 27 -10.32 -17.09 -3.40
N SER A 28 -11.37 -17.86 -3.12
CA SER A 28 -11.85 -18.90 -4.05
C SER A 28 -12.20 -18.37 -5.43
N ASP A 29 -12.87 -17.21 -5.51
CA ASP A 29 -13.24 -16.58 -6.77
C ASP A 29 -12.01 -16.14 -7.58
N TYR A 30 -10.96 -15.70 -6.88
CA TYR A 30 -9.69 -15.36 -7.49
C TYR A 30 -8.99 -16.59 -8.07
N LEU A 31 -8.95 -17.68 -7.32
CA LEU A 31 -8.38 -18.95 -7.77
C LEU A 31 -9.14 -19.53 -8.99
N VAL A 32 -10.47 -19.50 -8.95
CA VAL A 32 -11.30 -19.94 -10.08
C VAL A 32 -11.03 -19.10 -11.32
N SER A 33 -10.92 -17.76 -11.17
CA SER A 33 -10.63 -16.84 -12.28
C SER A 33 -9.25 -17.06 -12.92
N HIS A 34 -8.33 -17.71 -12.21
CA HIS A 34 -6.96 -17.97 -12.63
C HIS A 34 -6.59 -19.45 -12.52
N TYR A 35 -7.57 -20.33 -12.70
CA TYR A 35 -7.42 -21.78 -12.50
C TYR A 35 -6.28 -22.40 -13.31
N ASP A 36 -6.07 -21.94 -14.53
CA ASP A 36 -4.98 -22.37 -15.44
C ASP A 36 -3.59 -21.99 -14.93
N GLN A 37 -3.50 -21.16 -13.91
CA GLN A 37 -2.25 -20.61 -13.36
C GLN A 37 -1.97 -21.08 -11.93
N VAL A 38 -2.89 -21.86 -11.34
CA VAL A 38 -2.68 -22.45 -10.01
C VAL A 38 -1.46 -23.38 -10.06
N GLU A 39 -0.61 -23.27 -9.02
CA GLU A 39 0.66 -23.98 -8.88
C GLU A 39 1.75 -23.58 -9.89
N THR A 40 1.50 -22.59 -10.75
CA THR A 40 2.56 -22.03 -11.60
C THR A 40 3.32 -20.94 -10.86
N LEU A 41 4.62 -20.82 -11.14
CA LEU A 41 5.45 -19.76 -10.59
C LEU A 41 5.11 -18.42 -11.24
N PHE A 42 4.93 -17.39 -10.41
CA PHE A 42 4.82 -15.96 -10.77
C PHE A 42 3.51 -15.46 -11.40
N ALA A 43 2.74 -16.32 -12.06
CA ALA A 43 1.54 -15.85 -12.73
C ALA A 43 0.45 -15.52 -11.72
N LYS A 44 -0.05 -14.27 -11.73
CA LYS A 44 -1.16 -13.79 -10.89
C LYS A 44 -1.03 -13.99 -9.37
N ALA A 45 0.11 -14.50 -8.89
CA ALA A 45 0.36 -14.63 -7.46
C ALA A 45 0.62 -13.25 -6.82
N VAL A 46 0.20 -13.08 -5.57
CA VAL A 46 0.49 -11.87 -4.78
C VAL A 46 2.00 -11.70 -4.58
N SER A 47 2.73 -12.81 -4.44
CA SER A 47 4.18 -12.84 -4.33
C SER A 47 4.73 -14.13 -4.91
N ALA A 48 5.94 -14.08 -5.47
CA ALA A 48 6.66 -15.25 -5.95
C ALA A 48 6.89 -16.32 -4.86
N ARG A 49 6.90 -15.94 -3.59
CA ARG A 49 7.02 -16.83 -2.44
C ARG A 49 5.70 -17.37 -1.93
N VAL A 50 4.60 -16.90 -2.50
CA VAL A 50 3.23 -17.28 -2.14
C VAL A 50 2.48 -17.58 -3.44
N PRO A 51 2.80 -18.71 -4.10
CA PRO A 51 2.17 -19.10 -5.35
C PRO A 51 0.67 -19.32 -5.16
N LEU A 52 -0.10 -19.21 -6.25
CA LEU A 52 -1.54 -19.55 -6.24
C LEU A 52 -1.71 -21.00 -5.79
N ASN A 53 -2.46 -21.20 -4.71
CA ASN A 53 -2.74 -22.51 -4.16
C ASN A 53 -4.13 -22.53 -3.52
N TRP A 54 -4.81 -23.67 -3.57
CA TRP A 54 -6.08 -23.92 -2.88
C TRP A 54 -5.93 -24.10 -1.39
N GLU A 55 -4.74 -24.48 -0.93
CA GLU A 55 -4.47 -24.70 0.49
C GLU A 55 -4.18 -23.37 1.21
N GLN A 56 -4.66 -23.30 2.45
CA GLN A 56 -4.27 -22.22 3.34
C GLN A 56 -2.85 -22.46 3.84
N GLY A 57 -2.05 -21.39 3.85
CA GLY A 57 -0.71 -21.39 4.41
C GLY A 57 -0.66 -20.80 5.82
N ALA A 58 0.39 -21.17 6.54
CA ALA A 58 0.71 -20.57 7.83
C ALA A 58 2.20 -20.24 7.93
N LEU A 59 2.50 -19.08 8.46
CA LEU A 59 3.86 -18.57 8.70
C LEU A 59 4.02 -18.20 10.16
N LYS A 60 5.25 -18.25 10.66
CA LYS A 60 5.58 -17.81 12.03
C LYS A 60 5.54 -16.29 12.21
N GLN A 61 5.56 -15.54 11.11
CA GLN A 61 5.53 -14.09 11.06
C GLN A 61 4.89 -13.62 9.75
N ALA A 62 4.68 -12.32 9.58
CA ALA A 62 4.16 -11.73 8.36
C ALA A 62 4.95 -12.16 7.10
N PRO A 63 4.27 -12.42 5.97
CA PRO A 63 4.95 -12.69 4.72
C PRO A 63 5.80 -11.49 4.28
N ALA A 64 6.97 -11.78 3.67
CA ALA A 64 7.98 -10.79 3.35
C ALA A 64 7.47 -9.61 2.51
N PHE A 65 6.52 -9.82 1.61
CA PHE A 65 5.98 -8.75 0.77
C PHE A 65 5.27 -7.63 1.56
N LEU A 66 4.77 -7.90 2.77
CA LEU A 66 4.16 -6.86 3.60
C LEU A 66 5.19 -5.83 4.09
N TYR A 67 6.44 -6.27 4.32
CA TYR A 67 7.52 -5.34 4.69
C TYR A 67 7.89 -4.39 3.55
N ASP A 68 7.65 -4.80 2.30
CA ASP A 68 7.92 -3.97 1.12
C ASP A 68 6.85 -2.89 0.91
N ILE A 69 5.62 -3.13 1.34
CA ILE A 69 4.48 -2.23 1.12
C ILE A 69 4.11 -1.39 2.34
N ALA A 70 4.40 -1.85 3.55
CA ALA A 70 4.05 -1.11 4.77
C ALA A 70 4.88 0.16 4.94
N PRO A 71 4.30 1.25 5.47
CA PRO A 71 5.03 2.45 5.81
C PRO A 71 6.18 2.17 6.79
N ALA A 72 7.38 2.62 6.47
CA ALA A 72 8.59 2.44 7.28
C ALA A 72 9.38 3.75 7.40
N GLY A 73 10.38 3.79 8.28
CA GLY A 73 11.27 4.94 8.44
C GLY A 73 10.54 6.25 8.75
N ASP A 74 10.83 7.30 7.98
CA ASP A 74 10.24 8.62 8.16
C ASP A 74 8.75 8.64 7.87
N ALA A 75 8.28 7.91 6.87
CA ALA A 75 6.85 7.78 6.57
C ALA A 75 6.09 7.21 7.77
N LYS A 76 6.63 6.17 8.43
CA LYS A 76 6.03 5.61 9.65
C LYS A 76 5.98 6.66 10.77
N ARG A 77 7.09 7.36 11.02
CA ARG A 77 7.14 8.40 12.06
C ARG A 77 6.13 9.52 11.82
N PHE A 78 6.07 10.01 10.58
CA PHE A 78 5.13 11.05 10.19
C PHE A 78 3.67 10.61 10.40
N LEU A 79 3.31 9.45 9.89
CA LEU A 79 1.95 8.92 10.01
C LEU A 79 1.55 8.66 11.46
N MET A 80 2.44 8.06 12.26
CA MET A 80 2.16 7.81 13.67
C MET A 80 1.97 9.09 14.47
N ALA A 81 2.69 10.18 14.16
CA ALA A 81 2.48 11.47 14.80
C ALA A 81 1.09 12.07 14.48
N ARG A 82 0.50 11.78 13.32
CA ARG A 82 -0.79 12.33 12.89
C ARG A 82 -1.99 11.46 13.30
N ILE A 83 -1.90 10.16 13.07
CA ILE A 83 -3.03 9.22 13.22
C ILE A 83 -2.80 8.18 14.32
N GLY A 84 -1.67 8.21 15.00
CA GLY A 84 -1.34 7.22 16.04
C GLY A 84 -2.32 7.18 17.20
N GLN A 85 -3.00 8.30 17.48
CA GLN A 85 -4.07 8.37 18.48
C GLN A 85 -5.30 7.51 18.13
N ASP A 86 -5.52 7.25 16.85
CA ASP A 86 -6.63 6.42 16.35
C ASP A 86 -6.31 4.93 16.38
N LYS A 87 -5.07 4.56 16.77
CA LYS A 87 -4.63 3.18 16.81
C LYS A 87 -5.37 2.40 17.90
N PRO A 88 -6.10 1.32 17.54
CA PRO A 88 -6.77 0.49 18.54
C PRO A 88 -5.78 -0.14 19.53
N ALA A 89 -6.23 -0.32 20.76
CA ALA A 89 -5.48 -1.12 21.73
C ALA A 89 -5.34 -2.57 21.22
N GLY A 90 -4.19 -3.18 21.48
CA GLY A 90 -3.92 -4.57 21.08
C GLY A 90 -3.49 -4.76 19.62
N ILE A 91 -3.30 -3.69 18.86
CA ILE A 91 -2.73 -3.76 17.50
C ILE A 91 -1.40 -3.01 17.47
N ARG A 92 -0.34 -3.62 16.92
CA ARG A 92 0.96 -2.96 16.75
C ARG A 92 0.92 -1.97 15.56
N GLU A 93 1.79 -0.98 15.60
CA GLU A 93 1.85 0.12 14.64
C GLU A 93 1.98 -0.31 13.18
N ASP A 94 2.75 -1.36 12.90
CA ASP A 94 2.96 -1.88 11.55
C ASP A 94 1.67 -2.40 10.91
N LEU A 95 0.89 -3.21 11.64
CA LEU A 95 -0.42 -3.66 11.18
C LEU A 95 -1.44 -2.51 11.10
N PHE A 96 -1.42 -1.61 12.07
CA PHE A 96 -2.28 -0.42 12.04
C PHE A 96 -2.00 0.43 10.79
N LEU A 97 -0.74 0.72 10.50
CA LEU A 97 -0.36 1.52 9.34
C LEU A 97 -0.57 0.77 8.03
N LEU A 98 -0.37 -0.54 8.00
CA LEU A 98 -0.68 -1.36 6.83
C LEU A 98 -2.16 -1.23 6.45
N ALA A 99 -3.05 -1.38 7.44
CA ALA A 99 -4.49 -1.33 7.22
C ALA A 99 -5.04 0.10 7.02
N ARG A 100 -4.31 1.13 7.46
CA ARG A 100 -4.81 2.51 7.48
C ARG A 100 -4.21 3.39 6.40
N SER A 101 -2.95 3.15 6.02
CA SER A 101 -2.15 4.10 5.24
C SER A 101 -1.45 3.44 4.05
N THR A 102 -1.99 2.33 3.52
CA THR A 102 -1.39 1.59 2.38
C THR A 102 -2.43 1.29 1.30
N PRO A 103 -3.17 2.30 0.82
CA PRO A 103 -4.23 2.09 -0.16
C PRO A 103 -3.70 1.74 -1.56
N ALA A 104 -2.51 2.23 -1.92
CA ALA A 104 -1.88 1.98 -3.23
C ALA A 104 -0.36 1.88 -3.10
N PRO A 105 0.17 0.78 -2.55
CA PRO A 105 1.61 0.54 -2.53
C PRO A 105 2.16 0.29 -3.94
N VAL A 106 3.48 0.38 -4.08
CA VAL A 106 4.15 0.07 -5.35
C VAL A 106 3.83 -1.37 -5.77
N GLY A 107 3.43 -1.54 -7.02
CA GLY A 107 3.18 -2.84 -7.62
C GLY A 107 1.71 -3.08 -7.94
N HIS A 108 1.33 -4.36 -7.91
CA HIS A 108 0.02 -4.83 -8.33
C HIS A 108 -0.92 -5.17 -7.15
N MET A 109 -0.59 -4.70 -5.95
CA MET A 109 -1.37 -4.96 -4.75
C MET A 109 -2.03 -3.69 -4.22
N ARG A 110 -3.14 -3.87 -3.53
CA ARG A 110 -3.78 -2.85 -2.68
C ARG A 110 -4.22 -3.49 -1.37
N VAL A 111 -4.19 -2.72 -0.29
CA VAL A 111 -4.74 -3.14 1.00
C VAL A 111 -6.17 -2.64 1.08
N LYS A 112 -7.12 -3.57 1.11
CA LYS A 112 -8.56 -3.27 1.02
C LYS A 112 -9.05 -2.42 2.20
N GLU A 113 -8.57 -2.70 3.39
CA GLU A 113 -8.90 -1.96 4.61
C GLU A 113 -8.47 -0.49 4.51
N ALA A 114 -7.31 -0.22 3.91
CA ALA A 114 -6.84 1.14 3.70
C ALA A 114 -7.70 1.91 2.69
N LEU A 115 -8.19 1.26 1.63
CA LEU A 115 -9.12 1.87 0.67
C LEU A 115 -10.46 2.25 1.30
N GLN A 116 -10.99 1.41 2.19
CA GLN A 116 -12.27 1.69 2.86
C GLN A 116 -12.19 2.92 3.77
N THR A 117 -11.03 3.20 4.32
CA THR A 117 -10.78 4.37 5.15
C THR A 117 -10.83 5.69 4.36
N GLU A 118 -10.50 5.64 3.08
CA GLU A 118 -10.41 6.81 2.19
C GLU A 118 -11.77 7.18 1.54
N SER A 119 -12.78 6.33 1.68
CA SER A 119 -14.11 6.54 1.09
C SER A 119 -14.75 7.81 1.63
N GLY A 120 -14.88 8.85 0.79
CA GLY A 120 -15.57 10.11 1.12
C GLY A 120 -14.65 11.34 1.23
N ARG A 121 -13.34 11.23 1.13
CA ARG A 121 -12.46 12.40 1.08
C ARG A 121 -12.47 13.03 -0.30
N ARG A 122 -12.39 14.36 -0.33
CA ARG A 122 -12.31 15.11 -1.59
C ARG A 122 -10.92 14.99 -2.20
N ALA A 123 -10.84 14.47 -3.43
CA ALA A 123 -9.62 14.44 -4.20
C ALA A 123 -9.08 15.86 -4.44
N ILE A 124 -7.81 16.10 -4.07
CA ILE A 124 -7.10 17.35 -4.34
C ILE A 124 -6.01 17.09 -5.36
N GLY A 125 -6.10 17.76 -6.51
CA GLY A 125 -5.08 17.69 -7.57
C GLY A 125 -4.08 18.84 -7.43
N PHE A 126 -2.84 18.57 -7.81
CA PHE A 126 -1.72 19.49 -7.74
C PHE A 126 -1.11 19.70 -9.12
N GLU A 127 -0.68 20.91 -9.41
CA GLU A 127 0.09 21.18 -10.61
C GLU A 127 1.52 20.61 -10.47
N ARG A 128 2.13 20.27 -11.59
CA ARG A 128 3.51 19.75 -11.62
C ARG A 128 4.51 20.65 -10.88
N LYS A 129 4.32 21.98 -10.95
CA LYS A 129 5.21 22.92 -10.24
C LYS A 129 5.13 22.82 -8.73
N GLU A 130 3.94 22.53 -8.16
CA GLU A 130 3.74 22.33 -6.71
C GLU A 130 4.43 21.05 -6.25
N VAL A 131 4.33 19.98 -7.04
CA VAL A 131 5.00 18.70 -6.77
C VAL A 131 6.53 18.86 -6.83
N VAL A 132 7.05 19.49 -7.89
CA VAL A 132 8.49 19.72 -8.08
C VAL A 132 9.06 20.66 -7.03
N GLY A 133 8.29 21.68 -6.64
CA GLY A 133 8.64 22.66 -5.61
C GLY A 133 8.56 22.11 -4.19
N ARG A 134 8.06 20.88 -4.00
CA ARG A 134 7.83 20.26 -2.68
C ARG A 134 6.97 21.13 -1.78
N ASP A 135 5.90 21.67 -2.33
CA ASP A 135 4.97 22.47 -1.54
C ASP A 135 4.50 21.68 -0.30
N ASN A 136 4.53 22.31 0.86
CA ASN A 136 4.19 21.64 2.12
C ASN A 136 2.78 21.06 2.11
N ARG A 137 1.81 21.79 1.54
CA ARG A 137 0.43 21.32 1.41
C ARG A 137 0.34 20.07 0.55
N PHE A 138 1.12 20.02 -0.54
CA PHE A 138 1.21 18.82 -1.38
C PHE A 138 1.80 17.64 -0.62
N LEU A 139 2.94 17.84 0.05
CA LEU A 139 3.60 16.76 0.78
C LEU A 139 2.73 16.21 1.90
N GLU A 140 2.12 17.06 2.70
CA GLU A 140 1.22 16.65 3.78
C GLU A 140 0.06 15.81 3.24
N TYR A 141 -0.62 16.30 2.21
CA TYR A 141 -1.72 15.58 1.58
C TYR A 141 -1.28 14.25 0.97
N ALA A 142 -0.13 14.22 0.26
CA ALA A 142 0.39 13.00 -0.33
C ALA A 142 0.75 11.94 0.72
N TYR A 143 1.26 12.34 1.88
CA TYR A 143 1.50 11.42 3.00
C TYR A 143 0.18 10.91 3.61
N GLU A 144 -0.79 11.78 3.80
CA GLU A 144 -2.11 11.43 4.35
C GLU A 144 -2.84 10.42 3.48
N GLU A 145 -2.79 10.61 2.17
CA GLU A 145 -3.45 9.74 1.18
C GLU A 145 -2.62 8.50 0.80
N GLY A 146 -1.57 8.19 1.58
CA GLY A 146 -0.80 6.96 1.38
C GLY A 146 0.06 6.91 0.12
N ALA A 147 0.28 8.05 -0.55
CA ALA A 147 1.16 8.12 -1.70
C ALA A 147 2.63 7.87 -1.38
N ALA A 148 3.02 8.03 -0.11
CA ALA A 148 4.38 7.78 0.34
C ALA A 148 4.68 6.28 0.32
N ILE A 149 5.72 5.91 -0.41
CA ILE A 149 6.15 4.52 -0.53
C ILE A 149 6.85 4.10 0.75
N GLY A 150 6.24 3.16 1.47
CA GLY A 150 6.86 2.44 2.56
C GLY A 150 7.85 1.39 2.05
N GLY A 151 8.77 0.96 2.89
CA GLY A 151 9.63 -0.20 2.63
C GLY A 151 10.83 0.01 1.71
N ALA A 152 10.86 1.00 0.86
CA ALA A 152 12.00 1.24 -0.04
C ALA A 152 13.23 1.88 0.64
N THR A 153 13.36 1.73 1.94
CA THR A 153 14.43 2.32 2.76
C THR A 153 15.69 1.47 2.83
N GLY A 154 15.74 0.34 2.14
CA GLY A 154 16.90 -0.57 2.16
C GLY A 154 18.19 0.01 1.59
N ALA A 155 18.20 1.24 1.09
CA ALA A 155 19.40 1.92 0.60
C ALA A 155 19.40 3.40 1.00
N GLY A 156 19.40 3.70 2.30
CA GLY A 156 19.86 4.95 2.85
C GLY A 156 19.30 6.24 2.22
N GLY A 157 17.99 6.41 2.11
CA GLY A 157 17.44 7.63 1.55
C GLY A 157 16.26 8.17 2.32
N GLU A 158 16.46 9.21 3.12
CA GLU A 158 15.43 10.01 3.80
C GLU A 158 14.51 10.80 2.84
N ALA A 159 14.88 10.89 1.55
CA ALA A 159 14.09 11.61 0.57
C ALA A 159 12.76 10.89 0.27
N PRO A 160 11.62 11.59 0.35
CA PRO A 160 10.33 10.98 0.09
C PRO A 160 10.25 10.44 -1.33
N LYS A 161 9.62 9.27 -1.46
CA LYS A 161 9.25 8.66 -2.73
C LYS A 161 7.74 8.55 -2.75
N LEU A 162 7.12 9.02 -3.81
CA LEU A 162 5.67 9.09 -3.91
C LEU A 162 5.18 8.39 -5.17
N LEU A 163 4.01 7.74 -5.07
CA LEU A 163 3.23 7.29 -6.22
C LEU A 163 2.13 8.30 -6.49
N LEU A 164 2.09 8.80 -7.71
CA LEU A 164 1.11 9.76 -8.16
C LEU A 164 0.43 9.26 -9.44
N ALA A 165 -0.84 9.61 -9.57
CA ALA A 165 -1.64 9.41 -10.78
C ALA A 165 -1.91 10.77 -11.44
N GLN A 166 -1.84 10.83 -12.76
CA GLN A 166 -2.15 12.04 -13.53
C GLN A 166 -3.52 11.92 -14.15
N SER A 167 -4.35 12.95 -13.94
CA SER A 167 -5.65 13.06 -14.59
C SER A 167 -5.55 13.59 -16.05
N ARG A 168 -6.67 13.53 -16.78
CA ARG A 168 -6.75 14.06 -18.14
C ARG A 168 -6.51 15.57 -18.23
N GLU A 169 -6.80 16.30 -17.16
CA GLU A 169 -6.56 17.74 -17.02
C GLU A 169 -5.09 18.06 -16.70
N GLY A 170 -4.25 17.03 -16.53
CA GLY A 170 -2.82 17.18 -16.25
C GLY A 170 -2.48 17.39 -14.78
N LEU A 171 -3.45 17.34 -13.87
CA LEU A 171 -3.23 17.44 -12.43
C LEU A 171 -2.69 16.11 -11.87
N LEU A 172 -1.86 16.20 -10.86
CA LEU A 172 -1.26 15.08 -10.15
C LEU A 172 -1.98 14.85 -8.81
N TYR A 173 -2.29 13.59 -8.54
CA TYR A 173 -2.99 13.13 -7.34
C TYR A 173 -2.19 12.01 -6.69
N PRO A 174 -2.31 11.75 -5.38
CA PRO A 174 -1.92 10.46 -4.80
C PRO A 174 -2.58 9.31 -5.57
N ASP A 175 -1.84 8.23 -5.80
CA ASP A 175 -2.26 7.14 -6.72
C ASP A 175 -3.61 6.51 -6.36
N ALA A 176 -3.90 6.38 -5.05
CA ALA A 176 -5.16 5.78 -4.58
C ALA A 176 -6.39 6.69 -4.68
N VAL A 177 -6.21 7.97 -4.98
CA VAL A 177 -7.29 8.98 -4.87
C VAL A 177 -8.15 9.05 -6.12
N LEU A 178 -7.59 8.73 -7.29
CA LEU A 178 -8.34 8.70 -8.56
C LEU A 178 -8.84 7.29 -8.88
N ALA A 179 -10.04 7.23 -9.44
CA ALA A 179 -10.51 6.00 -10.08
C ALA A 179 -9.64 5.68 -11.33
N ASP A 180 -9.38 4.40 -11.58
CA ASP A 180 -8.50 3.96 -12.66
C ASP A 180 -8.88 4.53 -14.03
N GLU A 181 -10.18 4.75 -14.29
CA GLU A 181 -10.71 5.31 -15.54
C GLU A 181 -10.35 6.79 -15.76
N GLN A 182 -10.00 7.49 -14.69
CA GLN A 182 -9.59 8.90 -14.72
C GLN A 182 -8.09 9.08 -14.89
N VAL A 183 -7.32 7.98 -14.73
CA VAL A 183 -5.86 8.01 -14.79
C VAL A 183 -5.38 7.85 -16.22
N ILE A 184 -4.53 8.79 -16.68
CA ILE A 184 -3.85 8.67 -17.97
C ILE A 184 -2.41 8.19 -17.83
N GLN A 185 -1.80 8.41 -16.65
CA GLN A 185 -0.40 8.05 -16.40
C GLN A 185 -0.13 7.94 -14.90
N HIS A 186 0.70 6.97 -14.52
CA HIS A 186 1.25 6.83 -13.17
C HIS A 186 2.68 7.37 -13.11
N TRP A 187 3.01 8.00 -12.00
CA TRP A 187 4.32 8.60 -11.75
C TRP A 187 4.94 8.05 -10.48
N PHE A 188 6.18 7.62 -10.59
CA PHE A 188 7.05 7.40 -9.44
C PHE A 188 7.91 8.64 -9.26
N VAL A 189 7.68 9.39 -8.20
CA VAL A 189 8.39 10.64 -7.90
C VAL A 189 9.39 10.39 -6.78
N LYS A 190 10.65 10.67 -7.06
CA LYS A 190 11.74 10.66 -6.07
C LYS A 190 12.37 12.03 -6.01
N PHE A 191 12.38 12.63 -4.83
CA PHE A 191 13.06 13.91 -4.63
C PHE A 191 14.55 13.70 -4.39
N SER A 192 15.38 14.66 -4.85
CA SER A 192 16.79 14.70 -4.48
C SER A 192 16.93 15.04 -3.00
N ARG A 193 18.00 14.58 -2.38
CA ARG A 193 18.41 15.11 -1.08
C ARG A 193 18.89 16.56 -1.25
N ASN A 194 18.56 17.41 -0.31
CA ASN A 194 19.18 18.72 -0.21
C ASN A 194 20.57 18.57 0.37
#